data_510faeadc12e275d4a7811b7e7096a61
#
_entry.id   510faeadc12e275d4a7811b7e7096a61
#
_cell.length_a   1.000
_cell.length_b   1.000
_cell.length_c   1.000
_cell.angle_alpha   90.00
_cell.angle_beta   90.00
_cell.angle_gamma   90.00
#
_symmetry.space_group_name_H-M   'P 1'
#
loop_
_entity.id
_entity.type
_entity.pdbx_description
1 polymer ?
#
loop_
_entity_poly.entity_id
_entity_poly.type
_entity_poly.pdbx_seq_one_letter_code
_entity_poly.pdbx_strand_id
1 'polypeptide(L)'
;MAQLGEHARARALLQRAARSFGRHEALARARCVVAEAEVALAMRDIQASPRPLLAAAQTLAAHSDHANALQAQLIAVRRQLLLGRLDAAAQQLHQVDLTGMPPVPVAVAELAAAELALRSLRIGAAQAALARAQTAARRAGVPALLAEVQDMHAILDRPAARRVNAGGDVPLRLREVADLLASGALVVDACRRALSAAPHEGAAQATAQCSLARRPVLFALARVLAEAWPGEVDRESLIAQVFRTRHPDDTHRARLRVEIGRLRALVRTLARVEATPRGFVVSALGDREVVLLVPPIDGAQASLLALLSDGAPWSTSALALALGDSQRTVQRALVELEARGRVRAVGQARGRRWLSPPLAGFTTILLLPAALPFA
;
A
#
# COMPACT_ATOMS: atom_id res chain seq x y z
N MET A 1 -8.56 17.54 -22.62
CA MET A 1 -7.11 17.59 -22.34
C MET A 1 -6.68 16.60 -21.30
N ALA A 2 -7.20 16.64 -20.06
CA ALA A 2 -6.81 15.64 -19.03
C ALA A 2 -7.09 14.21 -19.49
N GLN A 3 -8.24 13.94 -20.07
CA GLN A 3 -8.60 12.63 -20.64
C GLN A 3 -7.73 12.19 -21.83
N LEU A 4 -7.05 13.13 -22.48
CA LEU A 4 -6.10 12.87 -23.58
C LEU A 4 -4.65 12.76 -23.07
N GLY A 5 -4.43 12.73 -21.75
CA GLY A 5 -3.09 12.65 -21.15
C GLY A 5 -2.32 13.97 -21.07
N GLU A 6 -2.89 15.09 -21.54
CA GLU A 6 -2.27 16.42 -21.48
C GLU A 6 -2.44 17.07 -20.08
N HIS A 7 -2.09 16.35 -19.02
CA HIS A 7 -2.37 16.76 -17.63
C HIS A 7 -1.73 18.11 -17.24
N ALA A 8 -0.47 18.34 -17.63
CA ALA A 8 0.22 19.60 -17.31
C ALA A 8 -0.47 20.82 -17.93
N ARG A 9 -0.92 20.70 -19.17
CA ARG A 9 -1.64 21.74 -19.89
C ARG A 9 -3.04 21.96 -19.29
N ALA A 10 -3.75 20.88 -18.97
CA ALA A 10 -5.05 20.94 -18.29
C ALA A 10 -4.93 21.69 -16.94
N ARG A 11 -3.93 21.36 -16.13
CA ARG A 11 -3.66 22.03 -14.85
C ARG A 11 -3.39 23.52 -15.02
N ALA A 12 -2.53 23.91 -15.99
CA ALA A 12 -2.22 25.31 -16.26
C ALA A 12 -3.47 26.13 -16.67
N LEU A 13 -4.36 25.53 -17.47
CA LEU A 13 -5.61 26.16 -17.86
C LEU A 13 -6.57 26.32 -16.68
N LEU A 14 -6.71 25.30 -15.82
CA LEU A 14 -7.56 25.37 -14.63
C LEU A 14 -7.07 26.43 -13.65
N GLN A 15 -5.75 26.55 -13.44
CA GLN A 15 -5.17 27.59 -12.59
C GLN A 15 -5.37 29.01 -13.16
N ARG A 16 -5.32 29.15 -14.48
CA ARG A 16 -5.64 30.43 -15.15
C ARG A 16 -7.11 30.76 -14.97
N ALA A 17 -8.01 29.81 -15.21
CA ALA A 17 -9.43 29.99 -15.04
C ALA A 17 -9.80 30.36 -13.58
N ALA A 18 -9.23 29.64 -12.60
CA ALA A 18 -9.46 29.94 -11.18
C ALA A 18 -9.01 31.35 -10.78
N ARG A 19 -7.95 31.89 -11.42
CA ARG A 19 -7.48 33.27 -11.19
C ARG A 19 -8.31 34.34 -11.90
N SER A 20 -8.98 33.99 -13.01
CA SER A 20 -9.84 34.94 -13.74
C SER A 20 -11.19 35.18 -13.04
N PHE A 21 -11.62 34.25 -12.18
CA PHE A 21 -12.85 34.42 -11.43
C PHE A 21 -12.71 35.41 -10.27
N GLY A 22 -13.63 36.37 -10.17
CA GLY A 22 -13.70 37.35 -9.11
C GLY A 22 -14.08 36.78 -7.74
N ARG A 23 -14.04 37.61 -6.69
CA ARG A 23 -14.41 37.21 -5.32
C ARG A 23 -15.84 36.70 -5.19
N HIS A 24 -16.74 37.19 -6.03
CA HIS A 24 -18.17 36.82 -6.02
C HIS A 24 -18.46 35.49 -6.75
N GLU A 25 -17.50 34.92 -7.46
CA GLU A 25 -17.63 33.66 -8.21
C GLU A 25 -17.04 32.45 -7.44
N ALA A 26 -17.40 32.37 -6.15
CA ALA A 26 -16.88 31.33 -5.25
C ALA A 26 -17.17 29.90 -5.76
N LEU A 27 -18.37 29.68 -6.34
CA LEU A 27 -18.77 28.40 -6.91
C LEU A 27 -17.89 27.98 -8.09
N ALA A 28 -17.64 28.88 -9.05
CA ALA A 28 -16.81 28.61 -10.21
C ALA A 28 -15.35 28.30 -9.81
N ARG A 29 -14.81 29.05 -8.84
CA ARG A 29 -13.48 28.78 -8.29
C ARG A 29 -13.41 27.43 -7.58
N ALA A 30 -14.43 27.07 -6.79
CA ALA A 30 -14.48 25.78 -6.11
C ALA A 30 -14.48 24.61 -7.11
N ARG A 31 -15.25 24.72 -8.21
CA ARG A 31 -15.21 23.73 -9.30
C ARG A 31 -13.83 23.62 -9.95
N CYS A 32 -13.12 24.73 -10.16
CA CYS A 32 -11.74 24.70 -10.68
C CYS A 32 -10.77 24.00 -9.71
N VAL A 33 -10.92 24.20 -8.40
CA VAL A 33 -10.10 23.52 -7.38
C VAL A 33 -10.33 22.01 -7.42
N VAL A 34 -11.58 21.55 -7.55
CA VAL A 34 -11.89 20.12 -7.67
C VAL A 34 -11.29 19.53 -8.93
N ALA A 35 -11.46 20.18 -10.08
CA ALA A 35 -10.89 19.72 -11.35
C ALA A 35 -9.35 19.73 -11.32
N GLU A 36 -8.71 20.72 -10.70
CA GLU A 36 -7.25 20.72 -10.50
C GLU A 36 -6.79 19.58 -9.61
N ALA A 37 -7.52 19.30 -8.51
CA ALA A 37 -7.21 18.21 -7.61
C ALA A 37 -7.35 16.83 -8.28
N GLU A 38 -8.32 16.66 -9.18
CA GLU A 38 -8.47 15.45 -9.99
C GLU A 38 -7.27 15.24 -10.92
N VAL A 39 -6.85 16.30 -11.63
CA VAL A 39 -5.65 16.25 -12.47
C VAL A 39 -4.41 15.97 -11.63
N ALA A 40 -4.27 16.59 -10.46
CA ALA A 40 -3.16 16.35 -9.54
C ALA A 40 -3.12 14.88 -9.07
N LEU A 41 -4.29 14.30 -8.76
CA LEU A 41 -4.42 12.89 -8.38
C LEU A 41 -3.97 11.95 -9.51
N ALA A 42 -4.40 12.22 -10.75
CA ALA A 42 -3.98 11.47 -11.94
C ALA A 42 -2.47 11.56 -12.19
N MET A 43 -1.86 12.71 -11.89
CA MET A 43 -0.41 12.94 -11.96
C MET A 43 0.36 12.40 -10.75
N ARG A 44 -0.31 11.79 -9.76
CA ARG A 44 0.28 11.41 -8.46
C ARG A 44 0.97 12.57 -7.74
N ASP A 45 0.50 13.80 -7.95
CA ASP A 45 0.95 15.00 -7.23
C ASP A 45 0.15 15.13 -5.91
N ILE A 46 0.48 14.27 -4.96
CA ILE A 46 -0.23 14.11 -3.67
C ILE A 46 0.39 14.91 -2.52
N GLN A 47 1.38 15.78 -2.81
CA GLN A 47 2.08 16.57 -1.79
C GLN A 47 1.30 17.80 -1.33
N ALA A 48 0.46 18.35 -2.21
CA ALA A 48 -0.33 19.53 -1.91
C ALA A 48 -1.23 19.32 -0.68
N SER A 49 -1.43 20.41 0.10
CA SER A 49 -2.34 20.37 1.23
C SER A 49 -3.77 20.01 0.77
N PRO A 50 -4.51 19.16 1.48
CA PRO A 50 -5.89 18.87 1.15
C PRO A 50 -6.86 20.00 1.54
N ARG A 51 -6.41 21.01 2.31
CA ARG A 51 -7.27 22.08 2.83
C ARG A 51 -8.05 22.84 1.76
N PRO A 52 -7.46 23.26 0.61
CA PRO A 52 -8.21 23.94 -0.44
C PRO A 52 -9.33 23.08 -1.03
N LEU A 53 -9.09 21.77 -1.19
CA LEU A 53 -10.07 20.82 -1.70
C LEU A 53 -11.25 20.64 -0.71
N LEU A 54 -10.97 20.53 0.58
CA LEU A 54 -11.99 20.42 1.62
C LEU A 54 -12.83 21.72 1.72
N ALA A 55 -12.20 22.88 1.63
CA ALA A 55 -12.91 24.16 1.59
C ALA A 55 -13.79 24.29 0.34
N ALA A 56 -13.30 23.83 -0.82
CA ALA A 56 -14.09 23.78 -2.05
C ALA A 56 -15.31 22.86 -1.91
N ALA A 57 -15.17 21.68 -1.28
CA ALA A 57 -16.27 20.77 -1.02
C ALA A 57 -17.37 21.44 -0.18
N GLN A 58 -16.99 22.17 0.88
CA GLN A 58 -17.94 22.93 1.72
C GLN A 58 -18.65 24.03 0.93
N THR A 59 -17.91 24.80 0.12
CA THR A 59 -18.50 25.84 -0.73
C THR A 59 -19.50 25.26 -1.72
N LEU A 60 -19.16 24.14 -2.37
CA LEU A 60 -20.03 23.48 -3.33
C LEU A 60 -21.33 22.96 -2.66
N ALA A 61 -21.19 22.32 -1.50
CA ALA A 61 -22.34 21.84 -0.72
C ALA A 61 -23.26 22.97 -0.30
N ALA A 62 -22.73 24.12 0.17
CA ALA A 62 -23.48 25.30 0.54
C ALA A 62 -24.26 25.94 -0.63
N HIS A 63 -23.83 25.69 -1.87
CA HIS A 63 -24.52 26.15 -3.10
C HIS A 63 -25.28 25.00 -3.78
N SER A 64 -25.63 23.94 -3.06
CA SER A 64 -26.38 22.77 -3.57
C SER A 64 -25.74 22.05 -4.75
N ASP A 65 -24.43 22.24 -4.98
CA ASP A 65 -23.64 21.50 -5.97
C ASP A 65 -23.10 20.20 -5.37
N HIS A 66 -24.04 19.31 -4.98
CA HIS A 66 -23.72 18.10 -4.22
C HIS A 66 -22.84 17.11 -5.00
N ALA A 67 -23.00 17.04 -6.33
CA ALA A 67 -22.20 16.13 -7.16
C ALA A 67 -20.71 16.52 -7.16
N ASN A 68 -20.38 17.80 -7.33
CA ASN A 68 -18.99 18.27 -7.26
C ASN A 68 -18.44 18.27 -5.83
N ALA A 69 -19.29 18.51 -4.81
CA ALA A 69 -18.89 18.37 -3.40
C ALA A 69 -18.48 16.91 -3.10
N LEU A 70 -19.28 15.94 -3.54
CA LEU A 70 -18.99 14.53 -3.41
C LEU A 70 -17.70 14.16 -4.18
N GLN A 71 -17.51 14.65 -5.41
CA GLN A 71 -16.29 14.43 -6.16
C GLN A 71 -15.04 14.90 -5.40
N ALA A 72 -15.11 16.08 -4.76
CA ALA A 72 -14.03 16.59 -3.91
C ALA A 72 -13.72 15.66 -2.73
N GLN A 73 -14.75 15.13 -2.07
CA GLN A 73 -14.59 14.16 -0.97
C GLN A 73 -13.93 12.85 -1.47
N LEU A 74 -14.38 12.32 -2.60
CA LEU A 74 -13.83 11.09 -3.19
C LEU A 74 -12.37 11.25 -3.64
N ILE A 75 -12.00 12.42 -4.17
CA ILE A 75 -10.58 12.74 -4.46
C ILE A 75 -9.76 12.71 -3.16
N ALA A 76 -10.27 13.27 -2.06
CA ALA A 76 -9.60 13.22 -0.77
C ALA A 76 -9.45 11.79 -0.25
N VAL A 77 -10.48 10.95 -0.34
CA VAL A 77 -10.43 9.52 0.00
C VAL A 77 -9.36 8.79 -0.83
N ARG A 78 -9.40 8.93 -2.16
CA ARG A 78 -8.40 8.29 -3.06
C ARG A 78 -6.98 8.74 -2.73
N ARG A 79 -6.80 10.01 -2.36
CA ARG A 79 -5.51 10.50 -1.89
C ARG A 79 -5.05 9.80 -0.61
N GLN A 80 -5.92 9.57 0.36
CA GLN A 80 -5.56 8.83 1.58
C GLN A 80 -5.19 7.37 1.26
N LEU A 81 -5.92 6.72 0.35
CA LEU A 81 -5.60 5.37 -0.12
C LEU A 81 -4.21 5.31 -0.75
N LEU A 82 -3.85 6.27 -1.62
CA LEU A 82 -2.51 6.35 -2.22
C LEU A 82 -1.41 6.57 -1.18
N LEU A 83 -1.72 7.27 -0.08
CA LEU A 83 -0.81 7.48 1.06
C LEU A 83 -0.76 6.28 2.02
N GLY A 84 -1.56 5.23 1.78
CA GLY A 84 -1.68 4.09 2.69
C GLY A 84 -2.33 4.41 4.04
N ARG A 85 -3.06 5.53 4.15
CA ARG A 85 -3.73 5.98 5.38
C ARG A 85 -5.15 5.44 5.42
N LEU A 86 -5.27 4.13 5.67
CA LEU A 86 -6.54 3.42 5.50
C LEU A 86 -7.61 3.87 6.50
N ASP A 87 -7.24 4.16 7.76
CA ASP A 87 -8.19 4.64 8.77
C ASP A 87 -8.78 6.00 8.38
N ALA A 88 -7.94 6.92 7.91
CA ALA A 88 -8.41 8.22 7.45
C ALA A 88 -9.30 8.09 6.21
N ALA A 89 -8.97 7.19 5.27
CA ALA A 89 -9.81 6.89 4.11
C ALA A 89 -11.16 6.29 4.54
N ALA A 90 -11.15 5.37 5.50
CA ALA A 90 -12.37 4.75 6.04
C ALA A 90 -13.29 5.78 6.69
N GLN A 91 -12.74 6.64 7.55
CA GLN A 91 -13.50 7.71 8.21
C GLN A 91 -14.14 8.68 7.20
N GLN A 92 -13.37 9.11 6.19
CA GLN A 92 -13.89 10.00 5.15
C GLN A 92 -14.96 9.31 4.29
N LEU A 93 -14.74 8.04 3.91
CA LEU A 93 -15.70 7.30 3.09
C LEU A 93 -17.02 7.03 3.84
N HIS A 94 -16.95 6.82 5.16
CA HIS A 94 -18.15 6.64 5.99
C HIS A 94 -19.04 7.90 6.07
N GLN A 95 -18.47 9.08 5.84
CA GLN A 95 -19.18 10.35 5.83
C GLN A 95 -19.82 10.68 4.46
N VAL A 96 -19.58 9.85 3.45
CA VAL A 96 -20.09 10.05 2.09
C VAL A 96 -21.55 9.61 2.03
N ASP A 97 -22.43 10.55 1.67
CA ASP A 97 -23.84 10.25 1.37
C ASP A 97 -24.02 10.09 -0.14
N LEU A 98 -24.50 8.92 -0.54
CA LEU A 98 -24.76 8.58 -1.94
C LEU A 98 -26.24 8.67 -2.32
N THR A 99 -27.09 9.12 -1.38
CA THR A 99 -28.55 9.22 -1.60
C THR A 99 -28.86 10.21 -2.72
N GLY A 100 -29.57 9.76 -3.75
CA GLY A 100 -29.95 10.60 -4.89
C GLY A 100 -28.79 11.00 -5.82
N MET A 101 -27.58 10.48 -5.62
CA MET A 101 -26.44 10.82 -6.45
C MET A 101 -26.51 10.18 -7.85
N PRO A 102 -25.97 10.86 -8.88
CA PRO A 102 -25.83 10.29 -10.23
C PRO A 102 -24.98 9.00 -10.23
N PRO A 103 -25.14 8.11 -11.23
CA PRO A 103 -24.44 6.82 -11.24
C PRO A 103 -22.91 6.91 -11.26
N VAL A 104 -22.33 7.95 -11.87
CA VAL A 104 -20.85 8.10 -11.97
C VAL A 104 -20.20 8.26 -10.60
N PRO A 105 -20.56 9.27 -9.76
CA PRO A 105 -19.96 9.39 -8.43
C PRO A 105 -20.27 8.19 -7.52
N VAL A 106 -21.42 7.54 -7.67
CA VAL A 106 -21.73 6.29 -6.95
C VAL A 106 -20.72 5.19 -7.31
N ALA A 107 -20.44 4.97 -8.59
CA ALA A 107 -19.48 3.98 -9.02
C ALA A 107 -18.06 4.31 -8.51
N VAL A 108 -17.65 5.57 -8.53
CA VAL A 108 -16.35 6.02 -8.01
C VAL A 108 -16.24 5.81 -6.50
N ALA A 109 -17.32 6.08 -5.74
CA ALA A 109 -17.35 5.84 -4.30
C ALA A 109 -17.24 4.35 -3.96
N GLU A 110 -17.97 3.49 -4.70
CA GLU A 110 -17.93 2.04 -4.50
C GLU A 110 -16.57 1.44 -4.93
N LEU A 111 -15.91 1.98 -5.96
CA LEU A 111 -14.53 1.61 -6.30
C LEU A 111 -13.56 2.00 -5.18
N ALA A 112 -13.70 3.17 -4.57
CA ALA A 112 -12.87 3.56 -3.43
C ALA A 112 -13.13 2.66 -2.20
N ALA A 113 -14.39 2.26 -1.97
CA ALA A 113 -14.76 1.31 -0.91
C ALA A 113 -14.16 -0.08 -1.18
N ALA A 114 -14.19 -0.54 -2.42
CA ALA A 114 -13.58 -1.80 -2.83
C ALA A 114 -12.05 -1.78 -2.63
N GLU A 115 -11.37 -0.72 -3.06
CA GLU A 115 -9.92 -0.57 -2.84
C GLU A 115 -9.56 -0.58 -1.36
N LEU A 116 -10.30 0.16 -0.53
CA LEU A 116 -10.11 0.16 0.92
C LEU A 116 -10.29 -1.24 1.51
N ALA A 117 -11.34 -1.96 1.09
CA ALA A 117 -11.62 -3.30 1.57
C ALA A 117 -10.53 -4.31 1.13
N LEU A 118 -10.03 -4.23 -0.12
CA LEU A 118 -8.93 -5.06 -0.61
C LEU A 118 -7.64 -4.82 0.18
N ARG A 119 -7.29 -3.55 0.41
CA ARG A 119 -6.11 -3.18 1.19
C ARG A 119 -6.21 -3.63 2.66
N SER A 120 -7.43 -3.75 3.17
CA SER A 120 -7.75 -4.26 4.50
C SER A 120 -8.00 -5.78 4.53
N LEU A 121 -7.78 -6.49 3.43
CA LEU A 121 -8.05 -7.93 3.25
C LEU A 121 -9.48 -8.37 3.58
N ARG A 122 -10.44 -7.44 3.53
CA ARG A 122 -11.87 -7.72 3.72
C ARG A 122 -12.49 -8.13 2.38
N ILE A 123 -12.19 -9.36 1.94
CA ILE A 123 -12.49 -9.83 0.58
C ILE A 123 -13.98 -9.80 0.28
N GLY A 124 -14.85 -10.26 1.20
CA GLY A 124 -16.30 -10.21 1.03
C GLY A 124 -16.85 -8.80 0.86
N ALA A 125 -16.36 -7.84 1.66
CA ALA A 125 -16.73 -6.43 1.54
C ALA A 125 -16.26 -5.83 0.20
N ALA A 126 -15.06 -6.20 -0.25
CA ALA A 126 -14.55 -5.77 -1.55
C ALA A 126 -15.41 -6.27 -2.71
N GLN A 127 -15.77 -7.55 -2.70
CA GLN A 127 -16.64 -8.16 -3.72
C GLN A 127 -18.03 -7.49 -3.75
N ALA A 128 -18.62 -7.22 -2.58
CA ALA A 128 -19.90 -6.53 -2.48
C ALA A 128 -19.82 -5.10 -3.05
N ALA A 129 -18.77 -4.34 -2.71
CA ALA A 129 -18.55 -2.99 -3.23
C ALA A 129 -18.33 -3.01 -4.74
N LEU A 130 -17.55 -3.95 -5.28
CA LEU A 130 -17.33 -4.11 -6.72
C LEU A 130 -18.63 -4.45 -7.48
N ALA A 131 -19.50 -5.28 -6.91
CA ALA A 131 -20.81 -5.56 -7.53
C ALA A 131 -21.68 -4.31 -7.63
N ARG A 132 -21.69 -3.46 -6.56
CA ARG A 132 -22.40 -2.18 -6.58
C ARG A 132 -21.75 -1.19 -7.56
N ALA A 133 -20.41 -1.11 -7.58
CA ALA A 133 -19.67 -0.30 -8.54
C ALA A 133 -20.00 -0.69 -9.99
N GLN A 134 -20.04 -1.98 -10.28
CA GLN A 134 -20.38 -2.49 -11.62
C GLN A 134 -21.81 -2.12 -12.04
N THR A 135 -22.77 -2.23 -11.11
CA THR A 135 -24.16 -1.83 -11.36
C THR A 135 -24.26 -0.33 -11.67
N ALA A 136 -23.59 0.50 -10.86
CA ALA A 136 -23.58 1.95 -11.07
C ALA A 136 -22.83 2.33 -12.37
N ALA A 137 -21.69 1.70 -12.67
CA ALA A 137 -20.92 1.96 -13.89
C ALA A 137 -21.69 1.59 -15.17
N ARG A 138 -22.45 0.47 -15.15
CA ARG A 138 -23.36 0.11 -16.27
C ARG A 138 -24.45 1.16 -16.46
N ARG A 139 -25.06 1.64 -15.39
CA ARG A 139 -26.08 2.71 -15.47
C ARG A 139 -25.49 4.03 -15.95
N ALA A 140 -24.23 4.30 -15.63
CA ALA A 140 -23.52 5.50 -16.10
C ALA A 140 -23.22 5.46 -17.61
N GLY A 141 -23.06 4.27 -18.19
CA GLY A 141 -22.72 4.10 -19.60
C GLY A 141 -21.32 4.64 -19.97
N VAL A 142 -20.40 4.75 -19.00
CA VAL A 142 -19.04 5.28 -19.21
C VAL A 142 -18.02 4.12 -19.36
N PRO A 143 -17.48 3.89 -20.59
CA PRO A 143 -16.60 2.74 -20.84
C PRO A 143 -15.34 2.72 -19.96
N ALA A 144 -14.73 3.88 -19.69
CA ALA A 144 -13.54 3.98 -18.83
C ALA A 144 -13.83 3.53 -17.40
N LEU A 145 -15.02 3.84 -16.87
CA LEU A 145 -15.44 3.43 -15.54
C LEU A 145 -15.70 1.92 -15.45
N LEU A 146 -16.28 1.34 -16.52
CA LEU A 146 -16.45 -0.11 -16.61
C LEU A 146 -15.09 -0.83 -16.67
N ALA A 147 -14.12 -0.29 -17.40
CA ALA A 147 -12.77 -0.83 -17.45
C ALA A 147 -12.10 -0.77 -16.06
N GLU A 148 -12.24 0.35 -15.31
CA GLU A 148 -11.70 0.47 -13.96
C GLU A 148 -12.30 -0.58 -13.01
N VAL A 149 -13.60 -0.86 -13.11
CA VAL A 149 -14.26 -1.92 -12.33
C VAL A 149 -13.71 -3.31 -12.71
N GLN A 150 -13.52 -3.57 -14.01
CA GLN A 150 -12.96 -4.86 -14.47
C GLN A 150 -11.52 -5.06 -14.01
N ASP A 151 -10.69 -4.03 -14.08
CA ASP A 151 -9.30 -4.05 -13.58
C ASP A 151 -9.26 -4.35 -12.07
N MET A 152 -10.17 -3.75 -11.31
CA MET A 152 -10.26 -3.99 -9.87
C MET A 152 -10.73 -5.41 -9.55
N HIS A 153 -11.65 -5.98 -10.35
CA HIS A 153 -12.01 -7.40 -10.24
C HIS A 153 -10.83 -8.32 -10.53
N ALA A 154 -10.04 -8.02 -11.56
CA ALA A 154 -8.87 -8.82 -11.91
C ALA A 154 -7.81 -8.90 -10.80
N ILE A 155 -7.77 -7.90 -9.89
CA ILE A 155 -6.87 -7.92 -8.72
C ILE A 155 -7.18 -9.11 -7.80
N LEU A 156 -8.43 -9.52 -7.66
CA LEU A 156 -8.83 -10.64 -6.82
C LEU A 156 -8.24 -11.99 -7.27
N ASP A 157 -8.00 -12.14 -8.57
CA ASP A 157 -7.52 -13.38 -9.17
C ASP A 157 -5.99 -13.43 -9.33
N ARG A 158 -5.31 -12.29 -9.18
CA ARG A 158 -3.86 -12.20 -9.31
C ARG A 158 -3.14 -12.58 -8.02
N PRO A 159 -1.94 -13.20 -8.10
CA PRO A 159 -1.09 -13.38 -6.94
C PRO A 159 -0.78 -12.06 -6.23
N ALA A 160 -0.99 -12.03 -4.92
CA ALA A 160 -0.77 -10.85 -4.08
C ALA A 160 0.50 -10.97 -3.23
N ALA A 161 0.92 -12.20 -2.94
CA ALA A 161 2.10 -12.54 -2.17
C ALA A 161 2.57 -13.95 -2.54
N ARG A 162 3.66 -14.39 -1.91
CA ARG A 162 4.12 -15.79 -1.98
C ARG A 162 4.35 -16.30 -0.55
N ARG A 163 3.97 -17.53 -0.31
CA ARG A 163 4.31 -18.27 0.89
C ARG A 163 5.62 -18.99 0.65
N VAL A 164 6.62 -18.75 1.49
CA VAL A 164 7.91 -19.44 1.47
C VAL A 164 8.00 -20.31 2.69
N ASN A 165 8.32 -21.58 2.48
CA ASN A 165 8.64 -22.54 3.52
C ASN A 165 9.70 -23.54 2.99
N ALA A 166 10.14 -24.48 3.82
CA ALA A 166 11.09 -25.51 3.42
C ALA A 166 10.61 -26.37 2.22
N GLY A 167 9.31 -26.42 1.94
CA GLY A 167 8.72 -27.15 0.82
C GLY A 167 8.60 -26.38 -0.49
N GLY A 168 8.99 -25.09 -0.52
CA GLY A 168 8.98 -24.30 -1.76
C GLY A 168 8.36 -22.92 -1.61
N ASP A 169 8.15 -22.28 -2.76
CA ASP A 169 7.62 -20.93 -2.95
C ASP A 169 6.27 -21.04 -3.70
N VAL A 170 5.18 -20.71 -3.01
CA VAL A 170 3.81 -20.85 -3.52
C VAL A 170 3.16 -19.47 -3.65
N PRO A 171 2.71 -19.05 -4.85
CA PRO A 171 1.98 -17.81 -5.02
C PRO A 171 0.61 -17.89 -4.34
N LEU A 172 0.23 -16.81 -3.65
CA LEU A 172 -1.05 -16.66 -2.94
C LEU A 172 -1.84 -15.48 -3.50
N ARG A 173 -3.14 -15.69 -3.74
CA ARG A 173 -4.12 -14.63 -4.03
C ARG A 173 -4.51 -13.91 -2.73
N LEU A 174 -5.17 -12.76 -2.85
CA LEU A 174 -5.61 -11.98 -1.68
C LEU A 174 -6.47 -12.78 -0.70
N ARG A 175 -7.35 -13.66 -1.18
CA ARG A 175 -8.16 -14.54 -0.33
C ARG A 175 -7.28 -15.50 0.46
N GLU A 176 -6.36 -16.17 -0.21
CA GLU A 176 -5.45 -17.15 0.42
C GLU A 176 -4.51 -16.47 1.43
N VAL A 177 -4.13 -15.20 1.18
CA VAL A 177 -3.40 -14.39 2.17
C VAL A 177 -4.27 -14.07 3.37
N ALA A 178 -5.55 -13.72 3.18
CA ALA A 178 -6.48 -13.48 4.28
C ALA A 178 -6.70 -14.75 5.11
N ASP A 179 -6.91 -15.88 4.46
CA ASP A 179 -7.08 -17.19 5.08
C ASP A 179 -5.81 -17.60 5.87
N LEU A 180 -4.61 -17.38 5.31
CA LEU A 180 -3.35 -17.61 6.01
C LEU A 180 -3.22 -16.76 7.27
N LEU A 181 -3.54 -15.46 7.20
CA LEU A 181 -3.49 -14.57 8.37
C LEU A 181 -4.52 -14.94 9.44
N ALA A 182 -5.61 -15.60 9.06
CA ALA A 182 -6.65 -16.12 9.96
C ALA A 182 -6.37 -17.56 10.46
N SER A 183 -5.42 -18.29 9.87
CA SER A 183 -5.19 -19.73 10.15
C SER A 183 -4.60 -20.03 11.53
N GLY A 184 -4.19 -19.02 12.27
CA GLY A 184 -3.49 -19.19 13.54
C GLY A 184 -1.98 -19.44 13.41
N ALA A 185 -1.42 -19.62 12.22
CA ALA A 185 0.01 -19.68 11.99
C ALA A 185 0.72 -18.39 12.45
N LEU A 186 1.98 -18.50 12.86
CA LEU A 186 2.85 -17.33 13.02
C LEU A 186 3.29 -16.88 11.63
N VAL A 187 2.75 -15.76 11.16
CA VAL A 187 3.11 -15.19 9.85
C VAL A 187 4.17 -14.11 10.02
N VAL A 188 5.36 -14.33 9.45
CA VAL A 188 6.38 -13.31 9.27
C VAL A 188 6.12 -12.64 7.92
N ASP A 189 5.45 -11.48 7.96
CA ASP A 189 4.97 -10.76 6.79
C ASP A 189 6.05 -9.78 6.26
N ALA A 190 6.73 -10.16 5.19
CA ALA A 190 7.74 -9.31 4.54
C ALA A 190 7.11 -8.20 3.68
N CYS A 191 5.83 -8.28 3.34
CA CYS A 191 5.13 -7.20 2.65
C CYS A 191 4.96 -5.98 3.55
N ARG A 192 4.68 -6.21 4.85
CA ARG A 192 4.41 -5.16 5.85
C ARG A 192 5.50 -5.00 6.89
N ARG A 193 6.50 -5.89 6.89
CA ARG A 193 7.55 -5.98 7.90
C ARG A 193 6.99 -6.14 9.32
N ALA A 194 6.12 -7.12 9.48
CA ALA A 194 5.44 -7.41 10.75
C ALA A 194 5.43 -8.91 11.04
N LEU A 195 5.25 -9.27 12.30
CA LEU A 195 4.86 -10.61 12.71
C LEU A 195 3.42 -10.58 13.19
N SER A 196 2.63 -11.56 12.82
CA SER A 196 1.24 -11.68 13.27
C SER A 196 0.86 -13.14 13.52
N ALA A 197 -0.05 -13.35 14.48
CA ALA A 197 -0.70 -14.62 14.70
C ALA A 197 -2.16 -14.35 15.09
N ALA A 198 -3.10 -15.06 14.47
CA ALA A 198 -4.49 -15.02 14.88
C ALA A 198 -4.63 -15.62 16.29
N PRO A 199 -5.63 -15.21 17.10
CA PRO A 199 -5.90 -15.81 18.39
C PRO A 199 -6.24 -17.30 18.26
N HIS A 200 -6.04 -18.07 19.32
CA HIS A 200 -6.55 -19.46 19.38
C HIS A 200 -8.08 -19.46 19.34
N GLU A 201 -8.65 -20.54 18.83
CA GLU A 201 -10.09 -20.80 18.96
C GLU A 201 -10.52 -20.67 20.43
N GLY A 202 -11.50 -19.80 20.69
CA GLY A 202 -12.01 -19.52 22.04
C GLY A 202 -11.37 -18.36 22.77
N ALA A 203 -10.32 -17.70 22.25
CA ALA A 203 -9.76 -16.51 22.85
C ALA A 203 -10.43 -15.24 22.28
N ALA A 204 -11.03 -14.42 23.15
CA ALA A 204 -11.68 -13.15 22.79
C ALA A 204 -10.68 -12.03 22.43
N GLN A 205 -9.42 -12.36 22.13
CA GLN A 205 -8.36 -11.39 21.84
C GLN A 205 -8.23 -11.15 20.34
N ALA A 206 -8.01 -9.88 19.97
CA ALA A 206 -7.67 -9.49 18.60
C ALA A 206 -6.35 -10.18 18.14
N THR A 207 -6.17 -10.29 16.82
CA THR A 207 -4.93 -10.78 16.19
C THR A 207 -3.72 -10.09 16.82
N ALA A 208 -2.85 -10.86 17.47
CA ALA A 208 -1.64 -10.33 18.06
C ALA A 208 -0.66 -9.96 16.93
N GLN A 209 -0.10 -8.76 16.98
CA GLN A 209 0.80 -8.28 15.95
C GLN A 209 1.97 -7.48 16.52
N CYS A 210 3.12 -7.62 15.89
CA CYS A 210 4.34 -6.87 16.18
C CYS A 210 4.89 -6.23 14.91
N SER A 211 4.81 -4.91 14.77
CA SER A 211 5.41 -4.20 13.65
C SER A 211 6.91 -4.00 13.85
N LEU A 212 7.68 -4.41 12.86
CA LEU A 212 9.13 -4.20 12.75
C LEU A 212 9.50 -3.28 11.58
N ALA A 213 8.54 -2.53 11.01
CA ALA A 213 8.73 -1.68 9.84
C ALA A 213 9.85 -0.65 10.03
N ARG A 214 10.02 -0.11 11.24
CA ARG A 214 11.08 0.85 11.59
C ARG A 214 12.34 0.20 12.17
N ARG A 215 12.44 -1.14 12.15
CA ARG A 215 13.53 -1.92 12.77
C ARG A 215 14.09 -2.93 11.77
N PRO A 216 14.78 -2.48 10.71
CA PRO A 216 15.15 -3.32 9.58
C PRO A 216 16.05 -4.50 9.97
N VAL A 217 16.94 -4.34 10.95
CA VAL A 217 17.80 -5.43 11.44
C VAL A 217 16.99 -6.51 12.14
N LEU A 218 16.06 -6.13 13.02
CA LEU A 218 15.21 -7.09 13.73
C LEU A 218 14.28 -7.83 12.76
N PHE A 219 13.74 -7.12 11.76
CA PHE A 219 12.95 -7.75 10.73
C PHE A 219 13.78 -8.74 9.88
N ALA A 220 15.02 -8.37 9.52
CA ALA A 220 15.92 -9.26 8.79
C ALA A 220 16.22 -10.54 9.59
N LEU A 221 16.46 -10.45 10.89
CA LEU A 221 16.61 -11.59 11.78
C LEU A 221 15.37 -12.49 11.77
N ALA A 222 14.18 -11.92 12.00
CA ALA A 222 12.92 -12.67 12.01
C ALA A 222 12.67 -13.37 10.66
N ARG A 223 12.96 -12.70 9.54
CA ARG A 223 12.81 -13.24 8.19
C ARG A 223 13.71 -14.44 7.97
N VAL A 224 15.01 -14.32 8.23
CA VAL A 224 15.99 -15.40 8.00
C VAL A 224 15.68 -16.63 8.86
N LEU A 225 15.26 -16.41 10.12
CA LEU A 225 14.85 -17.51 11.00
C LEU A 225 13.56 -18.20 10.52
N ALA A 226 12.58 -17.41 10.03
CA ALA A 226 11.32 -17.97 9.51
C ALA A 226 11.54 -18.72 8.18
N GLU A 227 12.45 -18.26 7.34
CA GLU A 227 12.79 -18.91 6.06
C GLU A 227 13.40 -20.29 6.27
N ALA A 228 14.16 -20.48 7.36
CA ALA A 228 14.80 -21.74 7.72
C ALA A 228 13.89 -22.69 8.55
N TRP A 229 12.74 -22.20 9.00
CA TRP A 229 11.83 -22.99 9.87
C TRP A 229 11.38 -24.29 9.18
N PRO A 230 11.35 -25.44 9.89
CA PRO A 230 11.56 -25.66 11.33
C PRO A 230 13.04 -25.79 11.75
N GLY A 231 13.97 -25.66 10.82
CA GLY A 231 15.41 -25.77 11.07
C GLY A 231 16.03 -24.58 11.81
N GLU A 232 17.27 -24.76 12.24
CA GLU A 232 18.09 -23.70 12.85
C GLU A 232 18.91 -22.96 11.79
N VAL A 233 19.29 -21.72 12.11
CA VAL A 233 20.25 -20.93 11.31
C VAL A 233 21.52 -20.77 12.11
N ASP A 234 22.68 -21.16 11.55
CA ASP A 234 23.97 -21.00 12.22
C ASP A 234 24.32 -19.51 12.39
N ARG A 235 25.19 -19.23 13.40
CA ARG A 235 25.51 -17.85 13.79
C ARG A 235 26.19 -17.05 12.70
N GLU A 236 27.10 -17.67 11.95
CA GLU A 236 27.88 -16.98 10.93
C GLU A 236 27.01 -16.67 9.71
N SER A 237 26.17 -17.61 9.28
CA SER A 237 25.18 -17.42 8.24
C SER A 237 24.19 -16.31 8.60
N LEU A 238 23.69 -16.28 9.85
CA LEU A 238 22.80 -15.25 10.32
C LEU A 238 23.46 -13.87 10.32
N ILE A 239 24.72 -13.77 10.77
CA ILE A 239 25.52 -12.54 10.73
C ILE A 239 25.72 -12.08 9.29
N ALA A 240 26.16 -12.98 8.42
CA ALA A 240 26.45 -12.67 7.03
C ALA A 240 25.24 -12.10 6.29
N GLN A 241 24.06 -12.73 6.47
CA GLN A 241 22.81 -12.32 5.81
C GLN A 241 22.23 -11.03 6.39
N VAL A 242 22.18 -10.90 7.73
CA VAL A 242 21.53 -9.79 8.40
C VAL A 242 22.37 -8.50 8.37
N PHE A 243 23.69 -8.63 8.59
CA PHE A 243 24.59 -7.47 8.59
C PHE A 243 25.29 -7.26 7.24
N ARG A 244 25.02 -8.13 6.26
CA ARG A 244 25.58 -8.05 4.89
C ARG A 244 27.11 -7.98 4.90
N THR A 245 27.75 -8.78 5.75
CA THR A 245 29.19 -8.90 5.85
C THR A 245 29.67 -10.24 5.29
N ARG A 246 30.84 -10.23 4.62
CA ARG A 246 31.48 -11.47 4.13
C ARG A 246 32.41 -12.10 5.16
N HIS A 247 32.83 -11.32 6.16
CA HIS A 247 33.80 -11.73 7.17
C HIS A 247 33.23 -11.42 8.56
N PRO A 248 32.47 -12.35 9.16
CA PRO A 248 32.02 -12.25 10.55
C PRO A 248 33.19 -12.17 11.53
N ASP A 249 33.10 -11.28 12.51
CA ASP A 249 34.07 -11.10 13.58
C ASP A 249 33.38 -11.06 14.96
N ASP A 250 34.15 -10.90 16.03
CA ASP A 250 33.61 -10.87 17.39
C ASP A 250 32.68 -9.66 17.65
N THR A 251 32.92 -8.54 16.97
CA THR A 251 32.04 -7.37 17.05
C THR A 251 30.67 -7.70 16.48
N HIS A 252 30.62 -8.40 15.35
CA HIS A 252 29.36 -8.85 14.74
C HIS A 252 28.67 -9.90 15.64
N ARG A 253 29.41 -10.79 16.30
CA ARG A 253 28.84 -11.77 17.24
C ARG A 253 28.25 -11.08 18.48
N ALA A 254 28.93 -10.07 19.04
CA ALA A 254 28.42 -9.29 20.14
C ALA A 254 27.14 -8.52 19.74
N ARG A 255 27.13 -7.88 18.57
CA ARG A 255 25.98 -7.20 18.01
C ARG A 255 24.80 -8.16 17.80
N LEU A 256 25.03 -9.36 17.25
CA LEU A 256 23.98 -10.36 17.07
C LEU A 256 23.29 -10.71 18.38
N ARG A 257 24.05 -10.91 19.49
CA ARG A 257 23.49 -11.22 20.80
C ARG A 257 22.52 -10.09 21.27
N VAL A 258 22.92 -8.82 21.09
CA VAL A 258 22.11 -7.67 21.45
C VAL A 258 20.83 -7.62 20.61
N GLU A 259 20.94 -7.78 19.30
CA GLU A 259 19.77 -7.69 18.42
C GLU A 259 18.81 -8.89 18.59
N ILE A 260 19.30 -10.09 18.87
CA ILE A 260 18.47 -11.25 19.26
C ILE A 260 17.74 -10.97 20.57
N GLY A 261 18.41 -10.39 21.56
CA GLY A 261 17.76 -9.99 22.82
C GLY A 261 16.62 -8.99 22.60
N ARG A 262 16.85 -7.99 21.74
CA ARG A 262 15.82 -7.01 21.35
C ARG A 262 14.66 -7.67 20.60
N LEU A 263 14.94 -8.58 19.67
CA LEU A 263 13.91 -9.31 18.94
C LEU A 263 13.06 -10.14 19.89
N ARG A 264 13.66 -10.92 20.79
CA ARG A 264 12.98 -11.73 21.82
C ARG A 264 12.00 -10.88 22.65
N ALA A 265 12.45 -9.74 23.13
CA ALA A 265 11.63 -8.84 23.93
C ALA A 265 10.38 -8.34 23.19
N LEU A 266 10.50 -8.07 21.88
CA LEU A 266 9.41 -7.56 21.07
C LEU A 266 8.41 -8.62 20.63
N VAL A 267 8.90 -9.82 20.28
CA VAL A 267 8.03 -10.89 19.74
C VAL A 267 7.52 -11.84 20.81
N ARG A 268 7.81 -11.62 22.08
CA ARG A 268 7.53 -12.52 23.22
C ARG A 268 6.08 -13.01 23.33
N THR A 269 5.13 -12.25 22.81
CA THR A 269 3.70 -12.58 22.80
C THR A 269 3.28 -13.41 21.59
N LEU A 270 4.18 -13.62 20.62
CA LEU A 270 3.92 -14.28 19.33
C LEU A 270 4.82 -15.48 19.13
N ALA A 271 6.10 -15.34 19.49
CA ALA A 271 7.15 -16.31 19.15
C ALA A 271 8.23 -16.38 20.23
N ARG A 272 8.95 -17.50 20.21
CA ARG A 272 10.22 -17.70 20.91
C ARG A 272 11.35 -17.76 19.90
N VAL A 273 12.50 -17.13 20.26
CA VAL A 273 13.74 -17.27 19.52
C VAL A 273 14.75 -17.92 20.45
N GLU A 274 15.05 -19.17 20.20
CA GLU A 274 15.88 -19.99 21.09
C GLU A 274 17.29 -20.13 20.54
N ALA A 275 18.28 -20.24 21.44
CA ALA A 275 19.65 -20.49 21.06
C ALA A 275 19.84 -22.02 20.96
N THR A 276 20.53 -22.45 19.92
CA THR A 276 20.97 -23.84 19.73
C THR A 276 22.51 -23.91 19.85
N PRO A 277 23.10 -25.11 19.92
CA PRO A 277 24.55 -25.24 19.91
C PRO A 277 25.23 -24.52 18.72
N ARG A 278 24.61 -24.54 17.53
CA ARG A 278 25.14 -23.91 16.31
C ARG A 278 24.64 -22.53 16.05
N GLY A 279 23.39 -22.21 16.44
CA GLY A 279 22.77 -20.96 16.00
C GLY A 279 21.55 -20.54 16.78
N PHE A 280 20.49 -20.29 16.02
CA PHE A 280 19.19 -19.88 16.55
C PHE A 280 18.05 -20.50 15.74
N VAL A 281 16.93 -20.75 16.42
CA VAL A 281 15.66 -21.21 15.83
C VAL A 281 14.52 -20.32 16.29
N VAL A 282 13.52 -20.15 15.45
CA VAL A 282 12.26 -19.51 15.82
C VAL A 282 11.17 -20.56 15.98
N SER A 283 10.34 -20.43 17.00
CA SER A 283 9.11 -21.21 17.19
C SER A 283 7.94 -20.30 17.52
N ALA A 284 6.76 -20.62 17.02
CA ALA A 284 5.54 -19.93 17.39
C ALA A 284 5.09 -20.37 18.79
N LEU A 285 4.36 -19.53 19.50
CA LEU A 285 3.71 -19.95 20.76
C LEU A 285 2.58 -20.93 20.43
N GLY A 286 2.51 -22.06 21.18
CA GLY A 286 1.48 -23.08 21.02
C GLY A 286 1.68 -24.02 19.82
N ASP A 287 2.94 -24.33 19.50
CA ASP A 287 3.37 -25.30 18.44
C ASP A 287 2.72 -25.06 17.07
N ARG A 288 2.53 -23.81 16.72
CA ARG A 288 1.96 -23.40 15.44
C ARG A 288 3.03 -23.39 14.35
N GLU A 289 2.57 -23.55 13.11
CA GLU A 289 3.42 -23.38 11.94
C GLU A 289 3.97 -21.94 11.88
N VAL A 290 5.22 -21.78 11.45
CA VAL A 290 5.82 -20.48 11.11
C VAL A 290 5.86 -20.37 9.60
N VAL A 291 5.26 -19.29 9.08
CA VAL A 291 5.17 -19.04 7.64
C VAL A 291 5.82 -17.71 7.30
N LEU A 292 6.67 -17.70 6.29
CA LEU A 292 7.20 -16.49 5.70
C LEU A 292 6.34 -16.07 4.50
N LEU A 293 5.68 -14.91 4.61
CA LEU A 293 4.92 -14.29 3.53
C LEU A 293 5.79 -13.20 2.87
N VAL A 294 6.11 -13.38 1.59
CA VAL A 294 6.95 -12.45 0.84
C VAL A 294 6.18 -11.77 -0.30
N PRO A 295 6.63 -10.58 -0.77
CA PRO A 295 6.07 -9.95 -1.95
C PRO A 295 6.10 -10.86 -3.19
N PRO A 296 5.16 -10.70 -4.12
CA PRO A 296 5.19 -11.43 -5.40
C PRO A 296 6.34 -10.96 -6.30
N ILE A 297 6.98 -9.84 -5.96
CA ILE A 297 8.13 -9.27 -6.66
C ILE A 297 9.37 -9.42 -5.75
N ASP A 298 10.45 -9.94 -6.29
CA ASP A 298 11.71 -10.05 -5.55
C ASP A 298 12.49 -8.74 -5.51
N GLY A 299 13.27 -8.59 -4.42
CA GLY A 299 14.26 -7.55 -4.27
C GLY A 299 13.91 -6.48 -3.23
N ALA A 300 14.95 -5.73 -2.84
CA ALA A 300 14.86 -4.69 -1.81
C ALA A 300 13.95 -3.51 -2.23
N GLN A 301 13.71 -3.34 -3.53
CA GLN A 301 12.88 -2.28 -4.10
C GLN A 301 11.45 -2.73 -4.45
N ALA A 302 11.00 -3.88 -3.96
CA ALA A 302 9.69 -4.44 -4.29
C ALA A 302 8.53 -3.47 -4.02
N SER A 303 8.52 -2.80 -2.87
CA SER A 303 7.48 -1.81 -2.52
C SER A 303 7.46 -0.60 -3.48
N LEU A 304 8.64 -0.16 -3.94
CA LEU A 304 8.77 0.94 -4.89
C LEU A 304 8.21 0.54 -6.27
N LEU A 305 8.57 -0.65 -6.76
CA LEU A 305 8.03 -1.18 -8.01
C LEU A 305 6.51 -1.40 -7.92
N ALA A 306 6.01 -1.79 -6.75
CA ALA A 306 4.60 -1.95 -6.51
C ALA A 306 3.80 -0.66 -6.70
N LEU A 307 4.30 0.46 -6.16
CA LEU A 307 3.67 1.77 -6.36
C LEU A 307 3.68 2.20 -7.83
N LEU A 308 4.80 1.94 -8.52
CA LEU A 308 4.96 2.31 -9.92
C LEU A 308 4.14 1.41 -10.88
N SER A 309 3.69 0.24 -10.42
CA SER A 309 2.92 -0.72 -11.24
C SER A 309 1.52 -0.24 -11.62
N ASP A 310 1.05 0.86 -11.03
CA ASP A 310 -0.22 1.50 -11.43
C ASP A 310 -0.14 2.20 -12.81
N GLY A 311 1.06 2.21 -13.43
CA GLY A 311 1.30 2.83 -14.73
C GLY A 311 1.29 4.37 -14.70
N ALA A 312 1.07 4.98 -13.56
CA ALA A 312 1.04 6.44 -13.42
C ALA A 312 2.45 7.04 -13.26
N PRO A 313 2.67 8.29 -13.71
CA PRO A 313 3.95 8.97 -13.56
C PRO A 313 4.14 9.53 -12.14
N TRP A 314 4.97 8.90 -11.34
CA TRP A 314 5.24 9.29 -9.96
C TRP A 314 6.44 10.25 -9.83
N SER A 315 6.35 11.25 -8.96
CA SER A 315 7.53 12.03 -8.52
C SER A 315 8.29 11.29 -7.41
N THR A 316 9.61 11.54 -7.29
CA THR A 316 10.41 10.98 -6.19
C THR A 316 9.85 11.32 -4.81
N SER A 317 9.35 12.54 -4.66
CA SER A 317 8.79 13.01 -3.39
C SER A 317 7.43 12.40 -3.07
N ALA A 318 6.58 12.13 -4.08
CA ALA A 318 5.33 11.41 -3.89
C ALA A 318 5.57 9.95 -3.50
N LEU A 319 6.54 9.29 -4.14
CA LEU A 319 6.98 7.94 -3.77
C LEU A 319 7.52 7.88 -2.34
N ALA A 320 8.37 8.84 -1.97
CA ALA A 320 8.92 8.93 -0.61
C ALA A 320 7.80 9.09 0.43
N LEU A 321 6.81 9.94 0.14
CA LEU A 321 5.66 10.15 1.01
C LEU A 321 4.79 8.88 1.14
N ALA A 322 4.52 8.20 0.03
CA ALA A 322 3.73 6.97 0.02
C ALA A 322 4.43 5.79 0.70
N LEU A 323 5.76 5.71 0.61
CA LEU A 323 6.58 4.67 1.25
C LEU A 323 6.92 4.98 2.72
N GLY A 324 6.76 6.23 3.16
CA GLY A 324 7.24 6.68 4.46
C GLY A 324 8.77 6.75 4.55
N ASP A 325 9.46 6.86 3.42
CA ASP A 325 10.92 6.87 3.30
C ASP A 325 11.46 8.27 3.00
N SER A 326 12.79 8.47 3.15
CA SER A 326 13.43 9.72 2.73
C SER A 326 13.52 9.80 1.20
N GLN A 327 13.41 11.03 0.65
CA GLN A 327 13.59 11.25 -0.80
C GLN A 327 14.94 10.75 -1.31
N ARG A 328 16.00 10.86 -0.49
CA ARG A 328 17.35 10.39 -0.83
C ARG A 328 17.39 8.86 -0.96
N THR A 329 16.71 8.13 -0.06
CA THR A 329 16.61 6.66 -0.11
C THR A 329 15.88 6.23 -1.38
N VAL A 330 14.74 6.86 -1.67
CA VAL A 330 13.94 6.56 -2.86
C VAL A 330 14.69 6.91 -4.14
N GLN A 331 15.36 8.07 -4.19
CA GLN A 331 16.16 8.48 -5.35
C GLN A 331 17.25 7.46 -5.68
N ARG A 332 17.98 6.97 -4.67
CA ARG A 332 19.02 5.95 -4.87
C ARG A 332 18.44 4.65 -5.41
N ALA A 333 17.32 4.18 -4.85
CA ALA A 333 16.62 2.99 -5.32
C ALA A 333 16.12 3.13 -6.76
N LEU A 334 15.61 4.31 -7.13
CA LEU A 334 15.15 4.59 -8.50
C LEU A 334 16.30 4.57 -9.52
N VAL A 335 17.47 5.12 -9.17
CA VAL A 335 18.66 5.06 -10.02
C VAL A 335 19.13 3.60 -10.22
N GLU A 336 19.13 2.79 -9.17
CA GLU A 336 19.45 1.36 -9.29
C GLU A 336 18.46 0.60 -10.17
N LEU A 337 17.16 0.92 -10.06
CA LEU A 337 16.11 0.30 -10.88
C LEU A 337 16.19 0.78 -12.34
N GLU A 338 16.52 2.05 -12.57
CA GLU A 338 16.73 2.60 -13.92
C GLU A 338 17.91 1.93 -14.62
N ALA A 339 19.03 1.75 -13.91
CA ALA A 339 20.21 1.04 -14.41
C ALA A 339 19.90 -0.43 -14.78
N ARG A 340 18.89 -1.04 -14.15
CA ARG A 340 18.41 -2.41 -14.45
C ARG A 340 17.25 -2.43 -15.47
N GLY A 341 16.88 -1.31 -16.05
CA GLY A 341 15.77 -1.19 -17.00
C GLY A 341 14.37 -1.46 -16.42
N ARG A 342 14.23 -1.47 -15.08
CA ARG A 342 12.96 -1.76 -14.39
C ARG A 342 12.07 -0.53 -14.26
N VAL A 343 12.63 0.66 -14.33
CA VAL A 343 11.92 1.95 -14.36
C VAL A 343 12.58 2.87 -15.35
N ARG A 344 11.86 3.88 -15.79
CA ARG A 344 12.39 4.95 -16.63
C ARG A 344 12.02 6.32 -16.09
N ALA A 345 12.91 7.28 -16.25
CA ALA A 345 12.61 8.67 -15.97
C ALA A 345 12.03 9.36 -17.22
N VAL A 346 11.04 10.23 -17.00
CA VAL A 346 10.45 11.09 -18.02
C VAL A 346 10.42 12.53 -17.50
N GLY A 347 10.78 13.49 -18.36
CA GLY A 347 10.91 14.90 -17.98
C GLY A 347 12.22 15.22 -17.26
N GLN A 348 12.43 16.50 -16.93
CA GLN A 348 13.67 17.02 -16.34
C GLN A 348 13.41 17.83 -15.08
N ALA A 349 14.42 17.97 -14.23
CA ALA A 349 14.41 18.76 -13.01
C ALA A 349 13.16 18.52 -12.14
N ARG A 350 12.42 19.57 -11.76
CA ARG A 350 11.19 19.46 -10.95
C ARG A 350 10.04 18.70 -11.64
N GLY A 351 10.09 18.62 -12.97
CA GLY A 351 9.13 17.87 -13.78
C GLY A 351 9.46 16.38 -13.93
N ARG A 352 10.60 15.90 -13.41
CA ARG A 352 11.00 14.50 -13.53
C ARG A 352 9.99 13.56 -12.88
N ARG A 353 9.54 12.56 -13.62
CA ARG A 353 8.62 11.53 -13.22
C ARG A 353 9.18 10.15 -13.53
N TRP A 354 8.77 9.17 -12.74
CA TRP A 354 9.20 7.79 -12.85
C TRP A 354 8.04 6.91 -13.25
N LEU A 355 8.30 6.02 -14.17
CA LEU A 355 7.34 5.06 -14.72
C LEU A 355 7.96 3.67 -14.67
N SER A 356 7.17 2.66 -14.40
CA SER A 356 7.53 1.25 -14.57
C SER A 356 6.75 0.67 -15.74
N PRO A 357 7.30 -0.29 -16.50
CA PRO A 357 6.49 -1.16 -17.34
C PRO A 357 5.40 -1.82 -16.47
N PRO A 358 4.20 -2.07 -17.04
CA PRO A 358 3.15 -2.77 -16.31
C PRO A 358 3.66 -4.11 -15.80
N LEU A 359 3.46 -4.38 -14.51
CA LEU A 359 3.75 -5.67 -13.91
C LEU A 359 2.58 -6.60 -14.22
N ALA A 360 2.72 -7.38 -15.28
CA ALA A 360 1.69 -8.33 -15.69
C ALA A 360 1.60 -9.51 -14.71
N GLY A 361 0.39 -9.94 -14.40
CA GLY A 361 0.13 -11.22 -13.76
C GLY A 361 -0.02 -11.24 -12.24
N PHE A 362 0.21 -10.12 -11.48
CA PHE A 362 -0.02 -10.10 -10.03
C PHE A 362 -0.43 -8.73 -9.50
N THR A 363 -1.03 -8.72 -8.31
CA THR A 363 -1.38 -7.49 -7.59
C THR A 363 -0.27 -7.10 -6.62
N THR A 364 -0.11 -5.80 -6.41
CA THR A 364 0.91 -5.21 -5.54
C THR A 364 0.34 -4.55 -4.29
N ILE A 365 -0.96 -4.70 -4.06
CA ILE A 365 -1.69 -4.00 -3.00
C ILE A 365 -1.10 -4.26 -1.60
N LEU A 366 -0.60 -5.47 -1.34
CA LEU A 366 0.02 -5.84 -0.07
C LEU A 366 1.43 -5.26 0.13
N LEU A 367 2.06 -4.72 -0.91
CA LEU A 367 3.41 -4.15 -0.84
C LEU A 367 3.44 -2.73 -0.29
N LEU A 368 2.30 -2.09 -0.10
CA LEU A 368 2.22 -0.75 0.47
C LEU A 368 2.51 -0.78 1.98
N PRO A 369 3.47 0.03 2.50
CA PRO A 369 3.94 -0.05 3.88
C PRO A 369 2.85 0.17 4.95
N ALA A 370 1.84 0.98 4.65
CA ALA A 370 0.76 1.32 5.57
C ALA A 370 -0.52 0.52 5.31
N ALA A 371 -0.40 -0.68 4.75
CA ALA A 371 -1.51 -1.35 4.10
C ALA A 371 -2.57 -1.96 5.01
N LEU A 372 -2.44 -1.97 6.33
CA LEU A 372 -3.53 -2.48 7.17
C LEU A 372 -3.80 -1.61 8.39
N PRO A 373 -5.08 -1.26 8.63
CA PRO A 373 -5.51 -0.92 9.97
C PRO A 373 -5.39 -2.17 10.84
N PHE A 374 -4.73 -2.01 11.96
CA PHE A 374 -4.73 -3.03 12.99
C PHE A 374 -5.95 -2.73 13.86
N ALA A 375 -6.94 -3.60 13.81
CA ALA A 375 -8.08 -3.56 14.72
C ALA A 375 -7.65 -3.98 16.13
#